data_9b3778ba7e0c3a3d6ec429c65dedef6d
#
_entry.id   9b3778ba7e0c3a3d6ec429c65dedef6d
#
_cell.length_a   1.000
_cell.length_b   1.000
_cell.length_c   1.000
_cell.angle_alpha   90.00
_cell.angle_beta   90.00
_cell.angle_gamma   90.00
#
_symmetry.space_group_name_H-M   'P 1'
#
loop_
_entity.id
_entity.type
_entity.pdbx_description
1 polymer ?
#
loop_
_entity_poly.entity_id
_entity_poly.type
_entity_poly.pdbx_seq_one_letter_code
_entity_poly.pdbx_strand_id
1 'polypeptide(L)'
;MKRLLFQAVFLSMGMIMGVYASGDVGLDLMCGALVAVCCAAVGEYASGSWLAMALIVMLDCGACLMPAWYLMLPIAAFNAASSSAVVDGSRFLQALVPRWLWLLPMTIVIFRSIGSHVPSDLSIIILMVLQTVLGFAAGLLCARCANLAREVRRLQN
;
A
#
# COMPACT_ATOMS: atom_id res chain seq x y z
N MET A 1 -1.12 5.47 -15.82
CA MET A 1 0.36 5.56 -15.94
C MET A 1 1.06 6.17 -14.72
N LYS A 2 0.65 7.33 -14.19
CA LYS A 2 1.34 7.93 -13.02
C LYS A 2 1.28 7.07 -11.75
N ARG A 3 0.17 6.37 -11.50
CA ARG A 3 -0.01 5.51 -10.33
C ARG A 3 0.92 4.30 -10.37
N LEU A 4 1.04 3.63 -11.52
CA LEU A 4 1.96 2.50 -11.71
C LEU A 4 3.42 2.89 -11.48
N LEU A 5 3.81 4.10 -11.85
CA LEU A 5 5.18 4.58 -11.64
C LEU A 5 5.49 4.71 -10.13
N PHE A 6 4.58 5.29 -9.34
CA PHE A 6 4.76 5.36 -7.89
C PHE A 6 4.82 3.97 -7.25
N GLN A 7 3.95 3.07 -7.68
CA GLN A 7 3.92 1.70 -7.16
C GLN A 7 5.19 0.93 -7.54
N ALA A 8 5.72 1.12 -8.76
CA ALA A 8 6.97 0.52 -9.17
C ALA A 8 8.16 1.02 -8.34
N VAL A 9 8.18 2.32 -8.00
CA VAL A 9 9.20 2.88 -7.09
C VAL A 9 9.11 2.26 -5.71
N PHE A 10 7.91 2.16 -5.12
CA PHE A 10 7.76 1.53 -3.81
C PHE A 10 8.11 0.04 -3.83
N LEU A 11 7.76 -0.68 -4.91
CA LEU A 11 8.11 -2.08 -5.06
C LEU A 11 9.63 -2.27 -5.14
N SER A 12 10.30 -1.49 -6.00
CA SER A 12 11.75 -1.60 -6.16
C SER A 12 12.49 -1.25 -4.86
N MET A 13 12.02 -0.24 -4.14
CA MET A 13 12.58 0.16 -2.87
C MET A 13 12.37 -0.91 -1.80
N GLY A 14 11.17 -1.52 -1.73
CA GLY A 14 10.88 -2.64 -0.84
C GLY A 14 11.75 -3.87 -1.15
N MET A 15 11.96 -4.19 -2.43
CA MET A 15 12.83 -5.28 -2.85
C MET A 15 14.30 -5.03 -2.47
N ILE A 16 14.83 -3.84 -2.73
CA ILE A 16 16.20 -3.47 -2.37
C ILE A 16 16.41 -3.59 -0.86
N MET A 17 15.47 -3.06 -0.07
CA MET A 17 15.55 -3.16 1.39
C MET A 17 15.42 -4.60 1.88
N GLY A 18 14.58 -5.42 1.23
CA GLY A 18 14.43 -6.82 1.54
C GLY A 18 15.73 -7.59 1.36
N VAL A 19 16.38 -7.41 0.23
CA VAL A 19 17.68 -8.02 -0.06
C VAL A 19 18.76 -7.52 0.92
N TYR A 20 18.75 -6.22 1.23
CA TYR A 20 19.69 -5.66 2.20
C TYR A 20 19.51 -6.22 3.61
N ALA A 21 18.25 -6.41 4.04
CA ALA A 21 17.95 -6.89 5.39
C ALA A 21 18.14 -8.41 5.57
N SER A 22 17.86 -9.21 4.54
CA SER A 22 17.95 -10.68 4.59
C SER A 22 19.26 -11.24 4.03
N GLY A 23 20.00 -10.45 3.25
CA GLY A 23 21.20 -10.92 2.54
C GLY A 23 20.91 -11.75 1.29
N ASP A 24 19.69 -12.27 1.15
CA ASP A 24 19.26 -13.13 0.05
C ASP A 24 17.84 -12.82 -0.41
N VAL A 25 17.55 -13.16 -1.67
CA VAL A 25 16.18 -13.11 -2.21
C VAL A 25 15.44 -14.38 -1.77
N GLY A 26 14.88 -14.36 -0.57
CA GLY A 26 14.11 -15.48 -0.04
C GLY A 26 12.75 -15.63 -0.75
N LEU A 27 12.20 -16.87 -0.71
CA LEU A 27 10.86 -17.18 -1.25
C LEU A 27 9.79 -16.25 -0.68
N ASP A 28 9.89 -15.89 0.60
CA ASP A 28 8.95 -15.01 1.30
C ASP A 28 8.93 -13.61 0.68
N LEU A 29 10.10 -13.05 0.35
CA LEU A 29 10.21 -11.75 -0.30
C LEU A 29 9.63 -11.79 -1.71
N MET A 30 9.89 -12.87 -2.47
CA MET A 30 9.33 -13.03 -3.81
C MET A 30 7.81 -13.17 -3.79
N CYS A 31 7.25 -13.95 -2.86
CA CYS A 31 5.80 -14.08 -2.69
C CYS A 31 5.16 -12.74 -2.32
N GLY A 32 5.75 -11.99 -1.39
CA GLY A 32 5.28 -10.66 -1.00
C GLY A 32 5.31 -9.69 -2.17
N ALA A 33 6.38 -9.69 -2.95
CA ALA A 33 6.50 -8.87 -4.15
C ALA A 33 5.46 -9.22 -5.22
N LEU A 34 5.19 -10.51 -5.43
CA LEU A 34 4.17 -10.96 -6.38
C LEU A 34 2.78 -10.47 -5.96
N VAL A 35 2.42 -10.62 -4.69
CA VAL A 35 1.14 -10.12 -4.16
C VAL A 35 1.06 -8.60 -4.27
N ALA A 36 2.16 -7.89 -4.01
CA ALA A 36 2.23 -6.44 -4.16
C ALA A 36 2.05 -6.00 -5.62
N VAL A 37 2.64 -6.71 -6.58
CA VAL A 37 2.42 -6.47 -8.02
C VAL A 37 0.97 -6.72 -8.41
N CYS A 38 0.36 -7.81 -7.94
CA CYS A 38 -1.07 -8.07 -8.16
C CYS A 38 -1.94 -6.97 -7.56
N CYS A 39 -1.62 -6.52 -6.34
CA CYS A 39 -2.30 -5.41 -5.67
C CYS A 39 -2.18 -4.11 -6.49
N ALA A 40 -1.00 -3.83 -7.01
CA ALA A 40 -0.74 -2.67 -7.86
C ALA A 40 -1.53 -2.72 -9.18
N ALA A 41 -1.52 -3.87 -9.85
CA ALA A 41 -2.23 -4.06 -11.11
C ALA A 41 -3.76 -3.94 -10.91
N VAL A 42 -4.31 -4.64 -9.93
CA VAL A 42 -5.75 -4.57 -9.64
C VAL A 42 -6.15 -3.18 -9.16
N GLY A 43 -5.31 -2.50 -8.37
CA GLY A 43 -5.52 -1.12 -7.94
C GLY A 43 -5.58 -0.12 -9.10
N GLU A 44 -4.86 -0.36 -10.19
CA GLU A 44 -4.89 0.50 -11.38
C GLU A 44 -6.12 0.23 -12.25
N TYR A 45 -6.44 -1.05 -12.53
CA TYR A 45 -7.49 -1.44 -13.49
C TYR A 45 -8.87 -1.57 -12.87
N ALA A 46 -8.96 -1.97 -11.63
CA ALA A 46 -10.20 -2.28 -10.93
C ALA A 46 -10.24 -1.64 -9.53
N SER A 47 -9.82 -0.37 -9.44
CA SER A 47 -9.85 0.40 -8.19
C SER A 47 -11.27 0.48 -7.64
N GLY A 48 -11.46 0.09 -6.37
CA GLY A 48 -12.77 0.01 -5.72
C GLY A 48 -13.46 -1.34 -5.88
N SER A 49 -12.86 -2.32 -6.56
CA SER A 49 -13.37 -3.69 -6.58
C SER A 49 -13.10 -4.41 -5.24
N TRP A 50 -13.94 -5.37 -4.92
CA TRP A 50 -13.74 -6.21 -3.74
C TRP A 50 -12.40 -6.98 -3.80
N LEU A 51 -11.94 -7.30 -5.02
CA LEU A 51 -10.66 -7.97 -5.26
C LEU A 51 -9.48 -7.09 -4.85
N ALA A 52 -9.53 -5.78 -5.15
CA ALA A 52 -8.51 -4.83 -4.72
C ALA A 52 -8.42 -4.77 -3.20
N MET A 53 -9.56 -4.79 -2.51
CA MET A 53 -9.61 -4.80 -1.05
C MET A 53 -9.09 -6.09 -0.46
N ALA A 54 -9.48 -7.24 -1.04
CA ALA A 54 -9.00 -8.54 -0.59
C ALA A 54 -7.47 -8.65 -0.70
N LEU A 55 -6.87 -8.11 -1.76
CA LEU A 55 -5.42 -8.09 -1.93
C LEU A 55 -4.71 -7.16 -0.93
N ILE A 56 -5.30 -6.01 -0.61
CA ILE A 56 -4.77 -5.12 0.43
C ILE A 56 -4.79 -5.83 1.78
N VAL A 57 -5.92 -6.43 2.16
CA VAL A 57 -6.06 -7.18 3.41
C VAL A 57 -5.11 -8.38 3.43
N MET A 58 -4.95 -9.08 2.32
CA MET A 58 -4.00 -10.20 2.20
C MET A 58 -2.56 -9.73 2.42
N LEU A 59 -2.17 -8.57 1.87
CA LEU A 59 -0.85 -8.00 2.07
C LEU A 59 -0.64 -7.59 3.53
N ASP A 60 -1.63 -6.96 4.16
CA ASP A 60 -1.59 -6.55 5.56
C ASP A 60 -1.51 -7.75 6.51
N CYS A 61 -2.33 -8.79 6.29
CA CYS A 61 -2.27 -10.03 7.06
C CYS A 61 -0.94 -10.76 6.85
N GLY A 62 -0.45 -10.82 5.61
CA GLY A 62 0.85 -11.40 5.29
C GLY A 62 1.99 -10.68 5.99
N ALA A 63 1.94 -9.35 6.08
CA ALA A 63 2.92 -8.55 6.80
C ALA A 63 2.92 -8.80 8.32
N CYS A 64 1.79 -9.22 8.90
CA CYS A 64 1.74 -9.66 10.29
C CYS A 64 2.44 -11.00 10.51
N LEU A 65 2.38 -11.91 9.53
CA LEU A 65 2.89 -13.27 9.64
C LEU A 65 4.34 -13.38 9.17
N MET A 66 4.68 -12.71 8.06
CA MET A 66 5.97 -12.84 7.38
C MET A 66 6.73 -11.49 7.39
N PRO A 67 7.95 -11.45 7.94
CA PRO A 67 8.71 -10.19 8.04
C PRO A 67 9.06 -9.58 6.68
N ALA A 68 9.25 -10.37 5.63
CA ALA A 68 9.56 -9.86 4.30
C ALA A 68 8.39 -9.09 3.65
N TRP A 69 7.15 -9.45 3.95
CA TRP A 69 5.95 -8.79 3.41
C TRP A 69 5.73 -7.40 3.99
N TYR A 70 6.29 -7.15 5.18
CA TYR A 70 6.29 -5.85 5.82
C TYR A 70 6.86 -4.74 4.93
N LEU A 71 7.85 -5.07 4.09
CA LEU A 71 8.49 -4.14 3.17
C LEU A 71 7.56 -3.72 2.00
N MET A 72 6.47 -4.43 1.80
CA MET A 72 5.48 -4.15 0.75
C MET A 72 4.28 -3.31 1.25
N LEU A 73 4.20 -3.01 2.54
CA LEU A 73 3.12 -2.19 3.13
C LEU A 73 2.93 -0.81 2.50
N PRO A 74 3.96 -0.09 2.01
CA PRO A 74 3.76 1.16 1.29
C PRO A 74 2.83 1.04 0.08
N ILE A 75 2.83 -0.10 -0.61
CA ILE A 75 1.94 -0.38 -1.75
C ILE A 75 0.50 -0.58 -1.26
N ALA A 76 0.30 -1.30 -0.14
CA ALA A 76 -1.01 -1.45 0.47
C ALA A 76 -1.57 -0.09 0.89
N ALA A 77 -0.77 0.73 1.56
CA ALA A 77 -1.15 2.07 1.99
C ALA A 77 -1.51 2.99 0.81
N PHE A 78 -0.73 2.95 -0.27
CA PHE A 78 -1.00 3.70 -1.50
C PHE A 78 -2.35 3.29 -2.12
N ASN A 79 -2.58 1.98 -2.28
CA ASN A 79 -3.80 1.48 -2.89
C ASN A 79 -5.03 1.72 -2.00
N ALA A 80 -4.92 1.54 -0.69
CA ALA A 80 -5.99 1.86 0.25
C ALA A 80 -6.37 3.35 0.17
N ALA A 81 -5.40 4.25 0.23
CA ALA A 81 -5.63 5.69 0.15
C ALA A 81 -6.22 6.12 -1.20
N SER A 82 -5.75 5.52 -2.30
CA SER A 82 -6.23 5.86 -3.64
C SER A 82 -7.63 5.29 -3.95
N SER A 83 -7.98 4.14 -3.38
CA SER A 83 -9.29 3.51 -3.58
C SER A 83 -10.40 4.27 -2.86
N SER A 84 -10.13 4.83 -1.71
CA SER A 84 -11.10 5.55 -0.89
C SER A 84 -11.72 6.77 -1.56
N ALA A 85 -10.96 7.41 -2.43
CA ALA A 85 -11.42 8.62 -3.11
C ALA A 85 -12.17 8.34 -4.42
N VAL A 86 -12.12 7.09 -4.92
CA VAL A 86 -12.80 6.69 -6.17
C VAL A 86 -14.21 6.18 -5.92
N VAL A 87 -14.55 5.86 -4.68
CA VAL A 87 -15.84 5.21 -4.29
C VAL A 87 -16.99 6.23 -4.17
N ASP A 88 -17.03 7.26 -4.98
CA ASP A 88 -18.20 8.17 -5.05
C ASP A 88 -19.45 7.51 -5.69
N GLY A 89 -19.35 6.26 -6.14
CA GLY A 89 -20.42 5.58 -6.89
C GLY A 89 -21.16 4.45 -6.17
N SER A 90 -20.63 3.85 -5.11
CA SER A 90 -21.33 2.78 -4.42
C SER A 90 -21.32 2.97 -2.90
N ARG A 91 -22.43 3.49 -2.38
CA ARG A 91 -22.68 3.66 -0.93
C ARG A 91 -22.49 2.36 -0.12
N PHE A 92 -22.61 1.21 -0.76
CA PHE A 92 -22.47 -0.11 -0.13
C PHE A 92 -21.01 -0.42 0.25
N LEU A 93 -20.06 -0.13 -0.63
CA LEU A 93 -18.63 -0.34 -0.35
C LEU A 93 -18.08 0.68 0.65
N GLN A 94 -18.60 1.92 0.66
CA GLN A 94 -18.23 2.91 1.67
C GLN A 94 -18.66 2.52 3.09
N ALA A 95 -19.77 1.81 3.23
CA ALA A 95 -20.22 1.32 4.52
C ALA A 95 -19.44 0.07 4.99
N LEU A 96 -18.94 -0.74 4.04
CA LEU A 96 -18.25 -2.00 4.34
C LEU A 96 -16.76 -1.79 4.68
N VAL A 97 -16.15 -0.69 4.18
CA VAL A 97 -14.76 -0.36 4.48
C VAL A 97 -14.69 0.75 5.49
N PRO A 98 -14.57 0.42 6.76
CA PRO A 98 -14.40 1.42 7.78
C PRO A 98 -13.13 2.23 7.50
N ARG A 99 -13.23 3.55 7.70
CA ARG A 99 -12.13 4.50 7.43
C ARG A 99 -10.81 4.14 8.14
N TRP A 100 -10.88 3.36 9.21
CA TRP A 100 -9.71 2.90 9.96
C TRP A 100 -8.91 1.79 9.24
N LEU A 101 -9.48 1.11 8.23
CA LEU A 101 -8.75 0.11 7.45
C LEU A 101 -7.53 0.70 6.73
N TRP A 102 -7.54 1.99 6.44
CA TRP A 102 -6.40 2.69 5.83
C TRP A 102 -5.24 2.91 6.77
N LEU A 103 -5.55 2.96 8.07
CA LEU A 103 -4.54 3.08 9.11
C LEU A 103 -3.92 1.72 9.47
N LEU A 104 -4.53 0.62 8.98
CA LEU A 104 -4.08 -0.73 9.29
C LEU A 104 -2.60 -0.95 8.92
N PRO A 105 -2.12 -0.59 7.71
CA PRO A 105 -0.69 -0.71 7.39
C PRO A 105 0.21 0.06 8.35
N MET A 106 -0.20 1.26 8.75
CA MET A 106 0.58 2.07 9.69
C MET A 106 0.57 1.47 11.11
N THR A 107 -0.57 0.96 11.56
CA THR A 107 -0.66 0.32 12.89
C THR A 107 0.17 -0.96 12.94
N ILE A 108 0.21 -1.75 11.88
CA ILE A 108 1.06 -2.94 11.77
C ILE A 108 2.54 -2.55 11.85
N VAL A 109 2.95 -1.51 11.11
CA VAL A 109 4.33 -1.00 11.14
C VAL A 109 4.72 -0.60 12.56
N ILE A 110 3.90 0.18 13.24
CA ILE A 110 4.16 0.65 14.61
C ILE A 110 4.19 -0.53 15.58
N PHE A 111 3.20 -1.42 15.52
CA PHE A 111 3.08 -2.56 16.43
C PHE A 111 4.28 -3.52 16.29
N ARG A 112 4.71 -3.80 15.08
CA ARG A 112 5.90 -4.63 14.85
C ARG A 112 7.18 -3.95 15.29
N SER A 113 7.30 -2.65 15.11
CA SER A 113 8.46 -1.89 15.56
C SER A 113 8.62 -1.91 17.09
N ILE A 114 7.51 -1.94 17.83
CA ILE A 114 7.51 -2.00 19.30
C ILE A 114 7.72 -3.44 19.79
N GLY A 115 7.16 -4.43 19.09
CA GLY A 115 7.18 -5.84 19.50
C GLY A 115 8.44 -6.62 19.13
N SER A 116 9.25 -6.11 18.21
CA SER A 116 10.50 -6.77 17.82
C SER A 116 11.61 -6.43 18.80
N HIS A 117 11.93 -7.37 19.70
CA HIS A 117 13.15 -7.33 20.51
C HIS A 117 14.45 -7.52 19.69
N VAL A 118 14.36 -7.51 18.38
CA VAL A 118 15.52 -7.56 17.50
C VAL A 118 16.10 -6.15 17.48
N PRO A 119 17.40 -5.96 17.74
CA PRO A 119 18.10 -4.71 17.48
C PRO A 119 18.26 -4.55 15.95
N SER A 120 17.14 -4.54 15.26
CA SER A 120 17.08 -4.14 13.86
C SER A 120 17.39 -2.63 13.85
N ASP A 121 18.29 -2.24 13.01
CA ASP A 121 18.72 -0.86 12.86
C ASP A 121 17.53 0.07 12.91
N LEU A 122 17.50 0.94 13.90
CA LEU A 122 16.43 1.94 14.10
C LEU A 122 16.17 2.71 12.79
N SER A 123 17.22 2.83 11.96
CA SER A 123 17.17 3.41 10.62
C SER A 123 16.21 2.70 9.68
N ILE A 124 16.13 1.37 9.70
CA ILE A 124 15.24 0.59 8.84
C ILE A 124 13.78 0.82 9.25
N ILE A 125 13.52 0.86 10.55
CA ILE A 125 12.17 1.10 11.09
C ILE A 125 11.69 2.50 10.70
N ILE A 126 12.52 3.52 10.91
CA ILE A 126 12.20 4.91 10.53
C ILE A 126 11.93 5.00 9.03
N LEU A 127 12.77 4.37 8.22
CA LEU A 127 12.63 4.40 6.77
C LEU A 127 11.33 3.71 6.32
N MET A 128 10.94 2.61 6.95
CA MET A 128 9.69 1.91 6.69
C MET A 128 8.46 2.73 7.05
N VAL A 129 8.46 3.36 8.22
CA VAL A 129 7.39 4.27 8.63
C VAL A 129 7.28 5.42 7.63
N LEU A 130 8.40 6.03 7.27
CA LEU A 130 8.45 7.13 6.32
C LEU A 130 7.90 6.72 4.94
N GLN A 131 8.30 5.57 4.42
CA GLN A 131 7.82 5.03 3.14
C GLN A 131 6.32 4.74 3.17
N THR A 132 5.81 4.19 4.27
CA THR A 132 4.36 3.90 4.41
C THR A 132 3.55 5.19 4.45
N VAL A 133 4.03 6.22 5.16
CA VAL A 133 3.43 7.56 5.18
C VAL A 133 3.47 8.20 3.79
N LEU A 134 4.60 8.11 3.09
CA LEU A 134 4.74 8.61 1.72
C LEU A 134 3.82 7.88 0.74
N GLY A 135 3.70 6.55 0.86
CA GLY A 135 2.76 5.74 0.08
C GLY A 135 1.32 6.21 0.26
N PHE A 136 0.91 6.40 1.51
CA PHE A 136 -0.43 6.91 1.84
C PHE A 136 -0.66 8.33 1.29
N ALA A 137 0.29 9.25 1.50
CA ALA A 137 0.20 10.62 1.00
C ALA A 137 0.14 10.68 -0.54
N ALA A 138 0.98 9.91 -1.22
CA ALA A 138 0.97 9.80 -2.67
C ALA A 138 -0.35 9.22 -3.19
N GLY A 139 -0.93 8.23 -2.52
CA GLY A 139 -2.24 7.67 -2.84
C GLY A 139 -3.35 8.72 -2.74
N LEU A 140 -3.38 9.50 -1.67
CA LEU A 140 -4.34 10.60 -1.48
C LEU A 140 -4.20 11.69 -2.55
N LEU A 141 -2.96 12.07 -2.87
CA LEU A 141 -2.70 13.09 -3.90
C LEU A 141 -3.16 12.59 -5.28
N CYS A 142 -2.86 11.35 -5.65
CA CYS A 142 -3.33 10.75 -6.89
C CYS A 142 -4.86 10.74 -6.98
N ALA A 143 -5.52 10.43 -5.87
CA ALA A 143 -6.97 10.41 -5.77
C ALA A 143 -7.58 11.82 -5.94
N ARG A 144 -7.03 12.82 -5.25
CA ARG A 144 -7.46 14.22 -5.39
C ARG A 144 -7.27 14.75 -6.80
N CYS A 145 -6.12 14.48 -7.42
CA CYS A 145 -5.86 14.87 -8.80
C CYS A 145 -6.85 14.23 -9.78
N ALA A 146 -7.22 12.96 -9.55
CA ALA A 146 -8.21 12.28 -10.38
C ALA A 146 -9.62 12.88 -10.24
N ASN A 147 -10.00 13.30 -9.03
CA ASN A 147 -11.29 13.94 -8.77
C ASN A 147 -11.35 15.34 -9.42
N LEU A 148 -10.32 16.15 -9.24
CA LEU A 148 -10.24 17.48 -9.88
C LEU A 148 -10.31 17.37 -11.42
N ALA A 149 -9.60 16.38 -12.00
CA ALA A 149 -9.67 16.17 -13.45
C ALA A 149 -11.08 15.76 -13.93
N ARG A 150 -11.87 15.07 -13.11
CA ARG A 150 -13.26 14.74 -13.42
C ARG A 150 -14.17 15.98 -13.33
N GLU A 151 -13.99 16.80 -12.31
CA GLU A 151 -14.75 18.06 -12.17
C GLU A 151 -14.49 19.01 -13.33
N VAL A 152 -13.23 19.20 -13.72
CA VAL A 152 -12.88 20.02 -14.88
C VAL A 152 -13.55 19.51 -16.15
N ARG A 153 -13.57 18.19 -16.39
CA ARG A 153 -14.27 17.63 -17.55
C ARG A 153 -15.78 17.83 -17.49
N ARG A 154 -16.40 17.79 -16.31
CA ARG A 154 -17.84 18.04 -16.15
C ARG A 154 -18.22 19.49 -16.43
N LEU A 155 -17.30 20.42 -16.19
CA LEU A 155 -17.54 21.86 -16.44
C LEU A 155 -17.28 22.24 -17.91
N GLN A 156 -16.59 21.39 -18.68
CA GLN A 156 -16.30 21.61 -20.11
C GLN A 156 -17.35 21.01 -21.04
N ASN A 157 -18.23 20.16 -20.54
CA ASN A 157 -19.38 19.58 -21.26
C ASN A 157 -20.69 20.25 -20.86
#